data_90b92fc2c59ff8c12d440fe2a38302c1
#
_entry.id   90b92fc2c59ff8c12d440fe2a38302c1
#
_cell.length_a   1.000
_cell.length_b   1.000
_cell.length_c   1.000
_cell.angle_alpha   90.00
_cell.angle_beta   90.00
_cell.angle_gamma   90.00
#
_symmetry.space_group_name_H-M   'P 1'
#
loop_
_entity.id
_entity.type
_entity.pdbx_description
1 polymer ?
#
loop_
_entity_poly.entity_id
_entity_poly.type
_entity_poly.pdbx_seq_one_letter_code
_entity_poly.pdbx_strand_id
1 'polypeptide(L)'
;MRSAAALDQTFRALADQTRRSMIHALAGGEARSAGELGAQFHSAQPTISRHLKVLENARLIERQVEGRIHRFRLRRSSLKDAGDWIRRHQAFWTGAVDQLEQLLKEQEP
;
A
#
# COMPACT_ATOMS: atom_id res chain seq x y z
N MET A 1 -9.19 -13.73 -8.28
CA MET A 1 -9.09 -12.27 -8.51
C MET A 1 -9.88 -11.54 -7.43
N ARG A 2 -9.33 -10.50 -6.86
CA ARG A 2 -10.03 -9.74 -5.82
C ARG A 2 -11.09 -8.83 -6.44
N SER A 3 -12.15 -8.58 -5.68
CA SER A 3 -13.24 -7.71 -6.09
C SER A 3 -12.79 -6.24 -6.22
N ALA A 4 -13.59 -5.44 -6.93
CA ALA A 4 -13.36 -3.99 -7.02
C ALA A 4 -13.34 -3.32 -5.64
N ALA A 5 -14.22 -3.75 -4.73
CA ALA A 5 -14.26 -3.23 -3.36
C ALA A 5 -12.96 -3.54 -2.60
N ALA A 6 -12.38 -4.71 -2.80
CA ALA A 6 -11.12 -5.10 -2.18
C ALA A 6 -9.96 -4.29 -2.73
N LEU A 7 -9.94 -4.00 -4.04
CA LEU A 7 -8.96 -3.10 -4.65
C LEU A 7 -9.07 -1.69 -4.10
N ASP A 8 -10.29 -1.18 -3.95
CA ASP A 8 -10.53 0.14 -3.37
C ASP A 8 -9.95 0.25 -1.97
N GLN A 9 -10.17 -0.78 -1.14
CA GLN A 9 -9.59 -0.83 0.21
C GLN A 9 -8.07 -0.79 0.16
N THR A 10 -7.46 -1.54 -0.75
CA THR A 10 -6.01 -1.56 -0.92
C THR A 10 -5.49 -0.18 -1.27
N PHE A 11 -6.07 0.47 -2.27
CA PHE A 11 -5.63 1.81 -2.69
C PHE A 11 -5.87 2.86 -1.61
N ARG A 12 -6.99 2.79 -0.88
CA ARG A 12 -7.24 3.69 0.26
C ARG A 12 -6.18 3.54 1.35
N ALA A 13 -5.83 2.30 1.67
CA ALA A 13 -4.79 2.03 2.66
C ALA A 13 -3.45 2.59 2.24
N LEU A 14 -3.12 2.51 0.95
CA LEU A 14 -1.87 3.02 0.38
C LEU A 14 -1.89 4.53 0.12
N ALA A 15 -3.02 5.20 0.30
CA ALA A 15 -3.13 6.64 0.07
C ALA A 15 -2.47 7.51 1.16
N ASP A 16 -2.02 6.91 2.24
CA ASP A 16 -1.36 7.60 3.35
C ASP A 16 0.14 7.32 3.35
N GLN A 17 0.94 8.38 3.50
CA GLN A 17 2.39 8.29 3.46
C GLN A 17 2.95 7.38 4.56
N THR A 18 2.45 7.52 5.78
CA THR A 18 2.92 6.70 6.91
C THR A 18 2.63 5.23 6.68
N ARG A 19 1.44 4.91 6.18
CA ARG A 19 1.08 3.52 5.87
C ARG A 19 1.96 2.93 4.77
N ARG A 20 2.27 3.71 3.73
CA ARG A 20 3.21 3.26 2.68
C ARG A 20 4.60 2.99 3.27
N SER A 21 5.06 3.86 4.18
CA SER A 21 6.34 3.67 4.86
C SER A 21 6.35 2.43 5.74
N MET A 22 5.23 2.13 6.39
CA MET A 22 5.09 0.90 7.20
C MET A 22 5.15 -0.35 6.30
N ILE A 23 4.49 -0.34 5.16
CA ILE A 23 4.57 -1.42 4.17
C ILE A 23 6.04 -1.60 3.72
N HIS A 24 6.72 -0.51 3.45
CA HIS A 24 8.14 -0.56 3.06
C HIS A 24 9.00 -1.17 4.16
N ALA A 25 8.75 -0.80 5.41
CA ALA A 25 9.47 -1.36 6.56
C ALA A 25 9.26 -2.88 6.72
N LEU A 26 8.09 -3.39 6.29
CA LEU A 26 7.77 -4.82 6.36
C LEU A 26 8.14 -5.58 5.09
N ALA A 27 8.64 -4.90 4.07
CA ALA A 27 8.93 -5.50 2.76
C ALA A 27 10.03 -6.55 2.79
N GLY A 28 10.92 -6.50 3.80
CA GLY A 28 11.96 -7.51 3.99
C GLY A 28 11.46 -8.87 4.46
N GLY A 29 10.19 -8.99 4.80
CA GLY A 29 9.57 -10.24 5.24
C GLY A 29 9.64 -10.48 6.75
N GLU A 30 10.33 -9.66 7.51
CA GLU A 30 10.38 -9.77 8.96
C GLU A 30 9.11 -9.24 9.61
N ALA A 31 8.58 -10.00 10.56
CA ALA A 31 7.45 -9.54 11.36
C ALA A 31 7.92 -8.53 12.41
N ARG A 32 7.15 -7.46 12.60
CA ARG A 32 7.45 -6.43 13.58
C ARG A 32 6.24 -6.16 14.47
N SER A 33 6.50 -5.88 15.74
CA SER A 33 5.46 -5.52 16.69
C SER A 33 5.01 -4.06 16.48
N ALA A 34 3.84 -3.73 17.04
CA ALA A 34 3.36 -2.35 17.06
C ALA A 34 4.34 -1.42 17.79
N GLY A 35 4.96 -1.90 18.87
CA GLY A 35 5.96 -1.14 19.61
C GLY A 35 7.19 -0.83 18.78
N GLU A 36 7.71 -1.82 18.04
CA GLU A 36 8.86 -1.63 17.15
C GLU A 36 8.55 -0.62 16.03
N LEU A 37 7.36 -0.72 15.43
CA LEU A 37 6.94 0.22 14.40
C LEU A 37 6.72 1.62 14.96
N GLY A 38 6.16 1.72 16.16
CA GLY A 38 5.99 3.01 16.84
C GLY A 38 7.32 3.71 17.09
N ALA A 39 8.32 2.97 17.55
CA ALA A 39 9.65 3.52 17.76
C ALA A 39 10.29 3.99 16.45
N GLN A 40 10.12 3.21 15.38
CA GLN A 40 10.68 3.53 14.07
C GLN A 40 10.07 4.80 13.47
N PHE A 41 8.76 5.00 13.63
CA PHE A 41 8.05 6.12 13.03
C PHE A 41 7.80 7.28 13.97
N HIS A 42 8.31 7.19 15.21
CA HIS A 42 8.18 8.26 16.22
C HIS A 42 6.72 8.70 16.41
N SER A 43 5.79 7.76 16.35
CA SER A 43 4.37 8.04 16.50
C SER A 43 3.81 7.40 17.75
N ALA A 44 2.77 8.02 18.33
CA ALA A 44 2.07 7.46 19.48
C ALA A 44 1.41 6.12 19.14
N GLN A 45 1.36 5.21 20.11
CA GLN A 45 0.79 3.88 19.90
C GLN A 45 -0.65 3.88 19.37
N PRO A 46 -1.56 4.77 19.81
CA PRO A 46 -2.90 4.81 19.22
C PRO A 46 -2.90 5.13 17.73
N THR A 47 -2.00 6.00 17.28
CA THR A 47 -1.85 6.35 15.85
C THR A 47 -1.31 5.15 15.08
N ILE A 48 -0.28 4.49 15.58
CA ILE A 48 0.28 3.29 14.98
C ILE A 48 -0.77 2.18 14.88
N SER A 49 -1.52 1.94 15.96
CA SER A 49 -2.56 0.91 15.99
C SER A 49 -3.65 1.19 14.96
N ARG A 50 -4.01 2.46 14.76
CA ARG A 50 -5.00 2.86 13.76
C ARG A 50 -4.53 2.57 12.34
N HIS A 51 -3.28 2.93 12.03
CA HIS A 51 -2.68 2.63 10.73
C HIS A 51 -2.60 1.12 10.50
N LEU A 52 -2.18 0.35 11.50
CA LEU A 52 -2.10 -1.10 11.40
C LEU A 52 -3.47 -1.71 11.15
N LYS A 53 -4.53 -1.18 11.79
CA LYS A 53 -5.90 -1.65 11.58
C LYS A 53 -6.37 -1.43 10.15
N VAL A 54 -6.08 -0.27 9.58
CA VAL A 54 -6.41 0.04 8.18
C VAL A 54 -5.69 -0.92 7.24
N LEU A 55 -4.40 -1.15 7.45
CA LEU A 55 -3.60 -2.07 6.64
C LEU A 55 -4.07 -3.52 6.78
N GLU A 56 -4.42 -3.92 8.00
CA GLU A 56 -4.92 -5.27 8.27
C GLU A 56 -6.27 -5.51 7.59
N ASN A 57 -7.18 -4.54 7.68
CA ASN A 57 -8.50 -4.62 7.03
C ASN A 57 -8.39 -4.68 5.50
N ALA A 58 -7.38 -4.03 4.93
CA ALA A 58 -7.09 -4.09 3.49
C ALA A 58 -6.33 -5.35 3.09
N ARG A 59 -6.01 -6.22 4.05
CA ARG A 59 -5.26 -7.46 3.85
C ARG A 59 -3.87 -7.23 3.24
N LEU A 60 -3.27 -6.11 3.59
CA LEU A 60 -1.89 -5.80 3.21
C LEU A 60 -0.89 -6.34 4.23
N ILE A 61 -1.34 -6.54 5.44
CA ILE A 61 -0.56 -7.15 6.51
C ILE A 61 -1.39 -8.21 7.21
N GLU A 62 -0.71 -9.13 7.88
CA GLU A 62 -1.36 -10.14 8.72
C GLU A 62 -0.74 -10.11 10.11
N ARG A 63 -1.58 -10.41 11.10
CA ARG A 63 -1.19 -10.40 12.49
C ARG A 63 -0.81 -11.81 12.93
N GLN A 64 0.33 -11.93 13.60
CA GLN A 64 0.78 -13.14 14.26
C GLN A 64 0.80 -12.89 15.75
N VAL A 65 0.14 -13.74 16.53
CA VAL A 65 0.06 -13.59 17.98
C VAL A 65 0.98 -14.61 18.63
N GLU A 66 1.95 -14.12 19.40
CA GLU A 66 2.87 -14.92 20.19
C GLU A 66 2.72 -14.52 21.66
N GLY A 67 1.88 -15.26 22.40
CA GLY A 67 1.55 -14.88 23.78
C GLY A 67 0.83 -13.53 23.82
N ARG A 68 1.46 -12.55 24.48
CA ARG A 68 0.90 -11.19 24.55
C ARG A 68 1.42 -10.27 23.45
N ILE A 69 2.33 -10.76 22.61
CA ILE A 69 2.97 -9.95 21.58
C ILE A 69 2.25 -10.17 20.27
N HIS A 70 1.80 -9.09 19.65
CA HIS A 70 1.22 -9.09 18.32
C HIS A 70 2.26 -8.57 17.34
N ARG A 71 2.62 -9.40 16.36
CA ARG A 71 3.57 -9.03 15.31
C ARG A 71 2.84 -8.97 13.99
N PHE A 72 3.30 -8.10 13.12
CA PHE A 72 2.70 -7.85 11.82
C PHE A 72 3.70 -8.16 10.73
N ARG A 73 3.23 -8.82 9.69
CA ARG A 73 4.03 -9.20 8.53
C ARG A 73 3.30 -8.79 7.27
N LEU A 74 4.07 -8.42 6.25
CA LEU A 74 3.53 -8.07 4.95
C LEU A 74 2.80 -9.28 4.33
N ARG A 75 1.63 -9.00 3.78
CA ARG A 75 0.86 -9.97 3.01
C ARG A 75 0.88 -9.54 1.54
N ARG A 76 1.60 -10.29 0.72
CA ARG A 76 1.94 -9.85 -0.64
C ARG A 76 0.80 -9.95 -1.64
N SER A 77 -0.22 -10.77 -1.38
CA SER A 77 -1.30 -11.03 -2.33
C SER A 77 -2.08 -9.77 -2.72
N SER A 78 -2.40 -8.90 -1.76
CA SER A 78 -3.11 -7.64 -2.04
C SER A 78 -2.27 -6.67 -2.83
N LEU A 79 -0.98 -6.56 -2.52
CA LEU A 79 -0.05 -5.73 -3.29
C LEU A 79 0.11 -6.24 -4.71
N LYS A 80 0.16 -7.56 -4.87
CA LYS A 80 0.25 -8.18 -6.19
C LYS A 80 -0.97 -7.83 -7.04
N ASP A 81 -2.17 -7.93 -6.47
CA ASP A 81 -3.41 -7.60 -7.16
C ASP A 81 -3.44 -6.13 -7.60
N ALA A 82 -3.03 -5.22 -6.73
CA ALA A 82 -2.92 -3.79 -7.05
C ALA A 82 -1.88 -3.55 -8.14
N GLY A 83 -0.74 -4.19 -8.04
CA GLY A 83 0.32 -4.13 -9.05
C GLY A 83 -0.13 -4.66 -10.40
N ASP A 84 -0.87 -5.77 -10.41
CA ASP A 84 -1.43 -6.34 -11.64
C ASP A 84 -2.42 -5.38 -12.29
N TRP A 85 -3.27 -4.74 -11.50
CA TRP A 85 -4.21 -3.73 -12.00
C TRP A 85 -3.46 -2.56 -12.65
N ILE A 86 -2.44 -2.03 -11.98
CA ILE A 86 -1.62 -0.93 -12.48
C ILE A 86 -0.96 -1.33 -13.81
N ARG A 87 -0.34 -2.50 -13.86
CA ARG A 87 0.34 -2.98 -15.07
C ARG A 87 -0.61 -3.14 -16.25
N ARG A 88 -1.82 -3.67 -16.01
CA ARG A 88 -2.83 -3.82 -17.08
C ARG A 88 -3.27 -2.49 -17.66
N HIS A 89 -3.23 -1.43 -16.88
CA HIS A 89 -3.68 -0.10 -17.31
C HIS A 89 -2.54 0.83 -17.69
N GLN A 90 -1.30 0.41 -17.48
CA GLN A 90 -0.11 1.22 -17.76
C GLN A 90 -0.02 1.61 -19.24
N ALA A 91 -0.26 0.69 -20.14
CA ALA A 91 -0.22 0.95 -21.58
C ALA A 91 -1.26 1.99 -21.98
N PHE A 92 -2.46 1.92 -21.39
CA PHE A 92 -3.51 2.91 -21.62
C PHE A 92 -3.08 4.31 -21.18
N TRP A 93 -2.52 4.43 -19.97
CA TRP A 93 -2.08 5.71 -19.44
C TRP A 93 -0.92 6.29 -20.25
N THR A 94 0.03 5.47 -20.66
CA THR A 94 1.14 5.89 -21.52
C THR A 94 0.60 6.42 -22.84
N GLY A 95 -0.32 5.70 -23.48
CA GLY A 95 -0.95 6.12 -24.72
C GLY A 95 -1.69 7.46 -24.59
N ALA A 96 -2.41 7.65 -23.48
CA ALA A 96 -3.13 8.90 -23.22
C ALA A 96 -2.17 10.09 -23.06
N VAL A 97 -1.06 9.89 -22.36
CA VAL A 97 -0.03 10.92 -22.18
C VAL A 97 0.62 11.25 -23.52
N ASP A 98 0.97 10.24 -24.31
CA ASP A 98 1.58 10.43 -25.64
C ASP A 98 0.66 11.22 -26.57
N GLN A 99 -0.65 10.94 -26.55
CA GLN A 99 -1.63 11.69 -27.33
C GLN A 99 -1.70 13.14 -26.90
N LEU A 100 -1.65 13.40 -25.60
CA LEU A 100 -1.67 14.75 -25.05
C LEU A 100 -0.43 15.53 -25.47
N GLU A 101 0.73 14.91 -25.39
CA GLU A 101 2.00 15.53 -25.85
C GLU A 101 1.95 15.87 -27.33
N GLN A 102 1.39 14.98 -28.14
CA GLN A 102 1.23 15.21 -29.58
C GLN A 102 0.36 16.44 -29.85
N LEU A 103 -0.76 16.56 -29.16
CA LEU A 103 -1.65 17.72 -29.28
C LEU A 103 -0.95 19.01 -28.89
N LEU A 104 -0.16 18.99 -27.86
CA LEU A 104 0.59 20.17 -27.41
C LEU A 104 1.64 20.58 -28.44
N LYS A 105 2.32 19.62 -29.07
CA LYS A 105 3.30 19.89 -30.12
C LYS A 105 2.66 20.50 -31.37
N GLU A 106 1.47 20.09 -31.74
CA GLU A 106 0.73 20.62 -32.89
C GLU A 106 0.33 22.08 -32.68
N GLN A 107 0.26 22.55 -31.44
CA GLN A 107 -0.09 23.93 -31.11
C GLN A 107 1.12 24.86 -30.98
N GLU A 108 2.32 24.31 -31.06
CA GLU A 108 3.53 25.13 -31.03
C GLU A 108 3.72 25.86 -32.35
N PRO A 109 4.02 27.18 -32.34
CA PRO A 109 4.26 27.92 -33.56
C PRO A 109 5.54 27.53 -34.30
#